data_d716987ca81d8f36f0aae6ac9e7f91b7
#
_entry.id   d716987ca81d8f36f0aae6ac9e7f91b7
#
_cell.length_a   1.000
_cell.length_b   1.000
_cell.length_c   1.000
_cell.angle_alpha   90.00
_cell.angle_beta   90.00
_cell.angle_gamma   90.00
#
_symmetry.space_group_name_H-M   'P 1'
#
loop_
_entity.id
_entity.type
_entity.pdbx_description
1 polymer ?
#
loop_
_entity_poly.entity_id
_entity_poly.type
_entity_poly.pdbx_seq_one_letter_code
_entity_poly.pdbx_strand_id
1 'polypeptide(L)'
;YADDNLADPVTLTLIERMRIVHDPALDAGGTAKRHASRIEATLANGETMSVFTQQRRGSSHRPLTQDEVIGKFRLLASSSLVPSAVEELLTLVLSIEAQPDITRLSRLLQVRRPPSAQ
;
A
#
# COMPACT_ATOMS: atom_id res chain seq x y z
N TYR A 1 2.84 6.20 1.97
CA TYR A 1 2.79 7.54 1.35
C TYR A 1 3.79 8.38 2.12
N ALA A 2 4.92 8.74 1.51
CA ALA A 2 5.81 9.76 2.05
C ALA A 2 5.22 11.12 1.64
N ASP A 3 5.12 12.07 2.58
CA ASP A 3 4.56 13.41 2.32
C ASP A 3 5.30 14.12 1.18
N ASP A 4 6.58 13.84 1.01
CA ASP A 4 7.44 14.39 -0.08
C ASP A 4 6.92 14.05 -1.48
N ASN A 5 6.23 12.92 -1.66
CA ASN A 5 5.66 12.53 -2.96
C ASN A 5 4.36 13.30 -3.31
N LEU A 6 3.68 13.87 -2.33
CA LEU A 6 2.46 14.63 -2.55
C LEU A 6 2.73 16.04 -3.11
N ALA A 7 3.94 16.54 -2.92
CA ALA A 7 4.37 17.86 -3.42
C ALA A 7 5.31 17.76 -4.65
N ASP A 8 5.61 16.55 -5.14
CA ASP A 8 6.48 16.35 -6.30
C ASP A 8 5.82 16.93 -7.57
N PRO A 9 6.45 17.92 -8.25
CA PRO A 9 5.89 18.57 -9.44
C PRO A 9 5.61 17.60 -10.60
N VAL A 10 6.43 16.55 -10.74
CA VAL A 10 6.23 15.53 -11.79
C VAL A 10 4.96 14.73 -11.52
N THR A 11 4.77 14.32 -10.28
CA THR A 11 3.55 13.61 -9.85
C THR A 11 2.32 14.47 -10.04
N LEU A 12 2.36 15.75 -9.65
CA LEU A 12 1.24 16.68 -9.81
C LEU A 12 0.90 16.89 -11.30
N THR A 13 1.90 17.10 -12.16
CA THR A 13 1.69 17.23 -13.60
C THR A 13 1.07 15.97 -14.22
N LEU A 14 1.46 14.79 -13.76
CA LEU A 14 0.86 13.54 -14.20
C LEU A 14 -0.60 13.43 -13.77
N ILE A 15 -0.93 13.82 -12.53
CA ILE A 15 -2.30 13.83 -12.01
C ILE A 15 -3.21 14.73 -12.84
N GLU A 16 -2.75 15.92 -13.22
CA GLU A 16 -3.51 16.86 -14.08
C GLU A 16 -3.87 16.28 -15.45
N ARG A 17 -3.06 15.32 -15.94
CA ARG A 17 -3.28 14.63 -17.22
C ARG A 17 -4.16 13.39 -17.09
N MET A 18 -4.48 12.94 -15.89
CA MET A 18 -5.33 11.78 -15.65
C MET A 18 -6.80 12.12 -15.83
N ARG A 19 -7.52 11.18 -16.45
CA ARG A 19 -8.99 11.22 -16.52
C ARG A 19 -9.53 9.92 -15.93
N ILE A 20 -10.48 10.04 -15.03
CA ILE A 20 -11.23 8.90 -14.50
C ILE A 20 -12.52 8.80 -15.32
N VAL A 21 -12.69 7.66 -16.00
CA VAL A 21 -13.86 7.40 -16.85
C VAL A 21 -14.60 6.19 -16.30
N HIS A 22 -15.89 6.32 -16.13
CA HIS A 22 -16.75 5.20 -15.79
C HIS A 22 -16.92 4.30 -17.02
N ASP A 23 -16.62 3.00 -16.85
CA ASP A 23 -16.80 1.97 -17.88
C ASP A 23 -17.93 1.01 -17.47
N PRO A 24 -19.14 1.12 -18.03
CA PRO A 24 -20.28 0.27 -17.68
C PRO A 24 -20.02 -1.23 -17.91
N ALA A 25 -19.10 -1.57 -18.82
CA ALA A 25 -18.74 -2.96 -19.09
C ALA A 25 -18.00 -3.61 -17.91
N LEU A 26 -17.34 -2.81 -17.07
CA LEU A 26 -16.71 -3.30 -15.85
C LEU A 26 -17.74 -3.56 -14.75
N ASP A 27 -18.83 -2.78 -14.69
CA ASP A 27 -19.91 -2.95 -13.72
C ASP A 27 -20.82 -4.14 -14.06
N ALA A 28 -20.97 -4.45 -15.33
CA ALA A 28 -21.82 -5.56 -15.80
C ALA A 28 -21.42 -6.94 -15.25
N GLY A 29 -20.22 -7.06 -14.65
CA GLY A 29 -19.74 -8.28 -13.97
C GLY A 29 -20.20 -8.43 -12.52
N GLY A 30 -21.00 -7.51 -12.00
CA GLY A 30 -21.49 -7.54 -10.63
C GLY A 30 -20.37 -7.57 -9.59
N THR A 31 -20.62 -8.23 -8.45
CA THR A 31 -19.66 -8.29 -7.33
C THR A 31 -18.32 -8.93 -7.69
N ALA A 32 -18.28 -9.82 -8.68
CA ALA A 32 -17.05 -10.48 -9.14
C ALA A 32 -16.07 -9.52 -9.81
N LYS A 33 -16.57 -8.43 -10.40
CA LYS A 33 -15.75 -7.42 -11.10
C LYS A 33 -15.69 -6.06 -10.39
N ARG A 34 -16.28 -5.90 -9.23
CA ARG A 34 -16.34 -4.59 -8.52
C ARG A 34 -14.98 -3.92 -8.23
N HIS A 35 -13.89 -4.63 -8.45
CA HIS A 35 -12.51 -4.13 -8.31
C HIS A 35 -11.77 -4.14 -9.63
N ALA A 36 -12.48 -4.42 -10.73
CA ALA A 36 -11.88 -4.36 -12.05
C ALA A 36 -11.53 -2.91 -12.41
N SER A 37 -10.40 -2.74 -13.05
CA SER A 37 -9.97 -1.43 -13.55
C SER A 37 -9.14 -1.62 -14.84
N ARG A 38 -9.21 -0.61 -15.71
CA ARG A 38 -8.36 -0.50 -16.87
C ARG A 38 -7.60 0.82 -16.80
N ILE A 39 -6.32 0.77 -17.10
CA ILE A 39 -5.48 1.97 -17.23
C ILE A 39 -5.02 2.00 -18.68
N GLU A 40 -5.22 3.12 -19.34
CA GLU A 40 -4.71 3.40 -20.68
C GLU A 40 -3.78 4.62 -20.59
N ALA A 41 -2.61 4.51 -21.20
CA ALA A 41 -1.63 5.59 -21.22
C ALA A 41 -1.13 5.78 -22.65
N THR A 42 -1.19 7.02 -23.13
CA THR A 42 -0.55 7.41 -24.40
C THR A 42 0.80 8.05 -24.11
N LEU A 43 1.85 7.45 -24.63
CA LEU A 43 3.21 7.91 -24.48
C LEU A 43 3.50 9.12 -25.40
N ALA A 44 4.61 9.81 -25.14
CA ALA A 44 5.02 10.97 -25.95
C ALA A 44 5.29 10.63 -27.43
N ASN A 45 5.64 9.37 -27.73
CA ASN A 45 5.81 8.87 -29.09
C ASN A 45 4.49 8.50 -29.81
N GLY A 46 3.33 8.69 -29.15
CA GLY A 46 2.01 8.33 -29.66
C GLY A 46 1.60 6.87 -29.43
N GLU A 47 2.47 6.04 -28.89
CA GLU A 47 2.14 4.66 -28.52
C GLU A 47 1.15 4.62 -27.37
N THR A 48 0.15 3.75 -27.47
CA THR A 48 -0.83 3.54 -26.40
C THR A 48 -0.59 2.20 -25.72
N MET A 49 -0.48 2.23 -24.41
CA MET A 49 -0.39 1.06 -23.53
C MET A 49 -1.71 0.89 -22.78
N SER A 50 -2.17 -0.34 -22.64
CA SER A 50 -3.37 -0.66 -21.85
C SER A 50 -3.09 -1.81 -20.89
N VAL A 51 -3.48 -1.63 -19.64
CA VAL A 51 -3.40 -2.68 -18.61
C VAL A 51 -4.77 -2.85 -17.97
N PHE A 52 -5.26 -4.06 -17.97
CA PHE A 52 -6.51 -4.45 -17.32
C PHE A 52 -6.22 -5.31 -16.10
N THR A 53 -6.89 -5.02 -14.99
CA THR A 53 -6.89 -5.89 -13.82
C THR A 53 -8.32 -6.15 -13.35
N GLN A 54 -8.65 -7.41 -13.15
CA GLN A 54 -9.96 -7.80 -12.64
C GLN A 54 -9.99 -7.86 -11.12
N GLN A 55 -8.85 -8.16 -10.52
CA GLN A 55 -8.75 -8.41 -9.08
C GLN A 55 -7.71 -7.50 -8.45
N ARG A 56 -8.07 -6.86 -7.35
CA ARG A 56 -7.12 -6.08 -6.56
C ARG A 56 -6.03 -6.98 -5.98
N ARG A 57 -4.83 -6.42 -5.83
CA ARG A 57 -3.75 -7.08 -5.09
C ARG A 57 -4.14 -7.24 -3.62
N GLY A 58 -3.87 -8.41 -3.04
CA GLY A 58 -4.29 -8.78 -1.69
C GLY A 58 -5.69 -9.39 -1.60
N SER A 59 -6.34 -9.69 -2.74
CA SER A 59 -7.56 -10.51 -2.77
C SER A 59 -7.23 -12.01 -2.71
N SER A 60 -8.23 -12.84 -2.47
CA SER A 60 -8.08 -14.31 -2.49
C SER A 60 -7.54 -14.85 -3.82
N HIS A 61 -7.86 -14.19 -4.93
CA HIS A 61 -7.40 -14.56 -6.28
C HIS A 61 -6.03 -13.96 -6.64
N ARG A 62 -5.55 -12.99 -5.87
CA ARG A 62 -4.26 -12.33 -6.08
C ARG A 62 -3.65 -11.97 -4.72
N PRO A 63 -3.29 -12.97 -3.90
CA PRO A 63 -2.79 -12.76 -2.55
C PRO A 63 -1.45 -12.00 -2.57
N LEU A 64 -1.16 -11.33 -1.47
CA LEU A 64 0.16 -10.80 -1.22
C LEU A 64 1.07 -11.93 -0.74
N THR A 65 2.34 -11.87 -1.11
CA THR A 65 3.37 -12.69 -0.50
C THR A 65 3.66 -12.21 0.92
N GLN A 66 4.27 -13.06 1.74
CA GLN A 66 4.68 -12.67 3.08
C GLN A 66 5.64 -11.48 3.06
N ASP A 67 6.61 -11.46 2.14
CA ASP A 67 7.57 -10.37 2.00
C ASP A 67 6.90 -9.04 1.65
N GLU A 68 5.85 -9.06 0.84
CA GLU A 68 5.08 -7.85 0.51
C GLU A 68 4.29 -7.32 1.71
N VAL A 69 3.73 -8.22 2.52
CA VAL A 69 3.05 -7.84 3.77
C VAL A 69 4.06 -7.24 4.75
N ILE A 70 5.22 -7.87 4.92
CA ILE A 70 6.31 -7.40 5.76
C ILE A 70 6.83 -6.04 5.27
N GLY A 71 7.07 -5.90 3.97
CA GLY A 71 7.51 -4.63 3.37
C GLY A 71 6.51 -3.50 3.63
N LYS A 72 5.22 -3.76 3.44
CA LYS A 72 4.16 -2.80 3.74
C LYS A 72 4.11 -2.44 5.23
N PHE A 73 4.25 -3.43 6.11
CA PHE A 73 4.31 -3.19 7.56
C PHE A 73 5.48 -2.25 7.91
N ARG A 74 6.71 -2.56 7.45
CA ARG A 74 7.88 -1.72 7.70
C ARG A 74 7.68 -0.29 7.21
N LEU A 75 7.18 -0.12 5.99
CA LEU A 75 6.91 1.19 5.42
C LEU A 75 5.94 2.01 6.28
N LEU A 76 4.84 1.41 6.72
CA LEU A 76 3.83 2.12 7.51
C LEU A 76 4.27 2.35 8.97
N ALA A 77 4.89 1.35 9.59
CA ALA A 77 5.32 1.44 10.98
C ALA A 77 6.46 2.44 11.18
N SER A 78 7.36 2.59 10.21
CA SER A 78 8.50 3.52 10.28
C SER A 78 8.09 5.00 10.32
N SER A 79 6.86 5.35 9.96
CA SER A 79 6.33 6.71 10.13
C SER A 79 6.07 7.08 11.59
N SER A 80 5.87 6.08 12.46
CA SER A 80 5.44 6.29 13.85
C SER A 80 6.36 5.67 14.90
N LEU A 81 7.15 4.68 14.51
CA LEU A 81 8.04 3.94 15.40
C LEU A 81 9.51 4.12 15.01
N VAL A 82 10.40 3.97 15.99
CA VAL A 82 11.84 3.90 15.71
C VAL A 82 12.20 2.56 15.07
N PRO A 83 13.26 2.48 14.24
CA PRO A 83 13.58 1.28 13.46
C PRO A 83 13.71 0.00 14.30
N SER A 84 14.34 0.08 15.49
CA SER A 84 14.47 -1.07 16.39
C SER A 84 13.12 -1.60 16.89
N ALA A 85 12.16 -0.72 17.18
CA ALA A 85 10.82 -1.10 17.59
C ALA A 85 10.02 -1.72 16.45
N VAL A 86 10.24 -1.27 15.20
CA VAL A 86 9.61 -1.88 14.00
C VAL A 86 10.04 -3.33 13.85
N GLU A 87 11.34 -3.62 13.90
CA GLU A 87 11.84 -4.99 13.74
C GLU A 87 11.50 -5.89 14.93
N GLU A 88 11.51 -5.36 16.15
CA GLU A 88 11.07 -6.10 17.32
C GLU A 88 9.58 -6.44 17.25
N LEU A 89 8.74 -5.48 16.86
CA LEU A 89 7.31 -5.68 16.68
C LEU A 89 7.02 -6.71 15.60
N LEU A 90 7.75 -6.63 14.46
CA LEU A 90 7.63 -7.61 13.38
C LEU A 90 7.96 -9.03 13.87
N THR A 91 9.06 -9.19 14.60
CA THR A 91 9.49 -10.48 15.16
C THR A 91 8.44 -11.05 16.11
N LEU A 92 7.90 -10.23 17.00
CA LEU A 92 6.86 -10.64 17.94
C LEU A 92 5.57 -11.06 17.23
N VAL A 93 5.14 -10.31 16.23
CA VAL A 93 3.91 -10.62 15.48
C VAL A 93 4.07 -11.91 14.69
N LEU A 94 5.23 -12.12 14.03
CA LEU A 94 5.49 -13.35 13.28
C LEU A 94 5.62 -14.60 14.15
N SER A 95 5.88 -14.43 15.45
CA SER A 95 5.98 -15.51 16.44
C SER A 95 4.92 -15.42 17.53
N ILE A 96 3.77 -14.80 17.25
CA ILE A 96 2.77 -14.47 18.28
C ILE A 96 2.23 -15.71 18.99
N GLU A 97 2.13 -16.83 18.29
CA GLU A 97 1.67 -18.12 18.84
C GLU A 97 2.63 -18.69 19.90
N ALA A 98 3.90 -18.29 19.84
CA ALA A 98 4.94 -18.72 20.80
C ALA A 98 5.10 -17.76 21.98
N GLN A 99 4.38 -16.62 21.99
CA GLN A 99 4.50 -15.64 23.07
C GLN A 99 3.66 -16.07 24.30
N PRO A 100 4.23 -15.95 25.52
CA PRO A 100 3.49 -16.29 26.76
C PRO A 100 2.33 -15.34 27.03
N ASP A 101 2.43 -14.08 26.59
CA ASP A 101 1.41 -13.04 26.70
C ASP A 101 1.65 -11.91 25.70
N ILE A 102 0.72 -10.97 25.61
CA ILE A 102 0.76 -9.81 24.70
C ILE A 102 1.33 -8.53 25.31
N THR A 103 1.84 -8.58 26.55
CA THR A 103 2.28 -7.37 27.28
C THR A 103 3.42 -6.69 26.55
N ARG A 104 4.38 -7.43 26.01
CA ARG A 104 5.50 -6.90 25.26
C ARG A 104 5.05 -6.21 23.97
N LEU A 105 4.09 -6.80 23.25
CA LEU A 105 3.48 -6.20 22.08
C LEU A 105 2.83 -4.86 22.41
N SER A 106 2.03 -4.82 23.46
CA SER A 106 1.34 -3.60 23.90
C SER A 106 2.31 -2.48 24.29
N ARG A 107 3.45 -2.81 24.91
CA ARG A 107 4.50 -1.83 25.26
C ARG A 107 5.16 -1.24 24.02
N LEU A 108 5.50 -2.05 23.02
CA LEU A 108 6.12 -1.57 21.77
C LEU A 108 5.21 -0.63 20.98
N LEU A 109 3.90 -0.86 20.98
CA LEU A 109 2.93 0.00 20.33
C LEU A 109 2.77 1.38 21.00
N GLN A 110 3.28 1.56 22.23
CA GLN A 110 3.28 2.83 22.96
C GLN A 110 4.53 3.67 22.67
N VAL A 111 5.58 3.11 22.08
CA VAL A 111 6.81 3.81 21.73
C VAL A 111 6.57 4.69 20.50
N ARG A 112 6.33 5.97 20.72
CA ARG A 112 6.17 6.96 19.65
C ARG A 112 7.54 7.48 19.20
N ARG A 113 7.67 7.72 17.90
CA ARG A 113 8.79 8.49 17.36
C ARG A 113 8.76 9.90 17.98
N PRO A 114 9.88 10.43 18.49
CA PRO A 114 9.92 11.82 18.91
C PRO A 114 9.55 12.72 17.73
N PRO A 115 8.84 13.85 17.96
CA PRO A 115 8.52 14.79 16.91
C PRO A 115 9.82 15.22 16.23
N SER A 116 9.82 15.18 14.89
CA SER A 116 10.95 15.69 14.10
C SER A 116 11.19 17.14 14.48
N ALA A 117 12.40 17.47 14.90
CA ALA A 117 12.79 18.87 15.10
C ALA A 117 12.57 19.61 13.77
N GLN A 118 11.73 20.65 13.82
CA GLN A 118 11.50 21.58 12.72
C GLN A 118 12.76 22.41 12.46
#